data_e33759a4e0f690817f33ce855219866d
#
_entry.id   e33759a4e0f690817f33ce855219866d
#
_cell.length_a   1.000
_cell.length_b   1.000
_cell.length_c   1.000
_cell.angle_alpha   90.00
_cell.angle_beta   90.00
_cell.angle_gamma   90.00
#
_symmetry.space_group_name_H-M   'P 1'
#
loop_
_entity.id
_entity.type
_entity.pdbx_description
1 polymer ?
#
loop_
_entity_poly.entity_id
_entity_poly.type
_entity_poly.pdbx_seq_one_letter_code
_entity_poly.pdbx_strand_id
1 'polypeptide(L)'
;KISFINGCHLYGVEMLGECPFGVWDSAGTFKNGDTNADWKLSVWVSNRAFRSNVAFDTLLHESSHAFSYLNRNCVAPDGTNKRQQAQEYFGSEELFADSLVLYFGGDYVFYREMNSLSQAENDYLQEFINLCT
;
A
#
# COMPACT_ATOMS: atom_id res chain seq x y z
N LYS A 1 11.25 -6.48 2.03
CA LYS A 1 11.12 -7.34 3.22
C LYS A 1 9.69 -7.34 3.72
N ILE A 2 9.23 -8.49 4.21
CA ILE A 2 7.94 -8.67 4.86
C ILE A 2 8.21 -9.10 6.30
N SER A 3 7.55 -8.50 7.26
CA SER A 3 7.71 -8.84 8.66
C SER A 3 6.36 -8.87 9.38
N PHE A 4 6.28 -9.63 10.46
CA PHE A 4 5.08 -9.78 11.27
C PHE A 4 5.31 -9.16 12.64
N ILE A 5 4.34 -8.37 13.09
CA ILE A 5 4.38 -7.67 14.36
C ILE A 5 3.67 -8.52 15.41
N ASN A 6 4.39 -8.94 16.44
CA ASN A 6 3.81 -9.64 17.59
C ASN A 6 3.15 -8.63 18.54
N GLY A 7 1.89 -8.34 18.28
CA GLY A 7 1.19 -7.25 18.94
C GLY A 7 1.43 -5.93 18.24
N CYS A 8 1.41 -4.84 18.96
CA CYS A 8 1.56 -3.52 18.39
C CYS A 8 2.93 -2.96 18.66
N HIS A 9 3.59 -2.49 17.62
CA HIS A 9 4.80 -1.71 17.80
C HIS A 9 4.44 -0.38 18.48
N LEU A 10 5.22 0.01 19.47
CA LEU A 10 4.95 1.18 20.28
C LEU A 10 4.77 2.46 19.45
N TYR A 11 5.58 2.63 18.42
CA TYR A 11 5.50 3.78 17.52
C TYR A 11 4.14 3.86 16.82
N GLY A 12 3.66 2.74 16.27
CA GLY A 12 2.34 2.71 15.62
C GLY A 12 1.20 2.97 16.59
N VAL A 13 1.30 2.41 17.81
CA VAL A 13 0.31 2.64 18.86
C VAL A 13 0.24 4.10 19.28
N GLU A 14 1.38 4.74 19.47
CA GLU A 14 1.43 6.15 19.85
C GLU A 14 0.80 7.08 18.80
N MET A 15 1.04 6.81 17.53
CA MET A 15 0.52 7.65 16.43
C MET A 15 -0.95 7.44 16.16
N LEU A 16 -1.44 6.21 16.23
CA LEU A 16 -2.79 5.85 15.80
C LEU A 16 -3.76 5.62 16.95
N GLY A 17 -3.27 5.57 18.20
CA GLY A 17 -4.07 5.26 19.38
C GLY A 17 -4.52 3.81 19.47
N GLU A 18 -4.28 3.00 18.45
CA GLU A 18 -4.60 1.58 18.41
C GLU A 18 -3.62 0.84 17.50
N CYS A 19 -3.64 -0.49 17.59
CA CYS A 19 -2.80 -1.35 16.76
C CYS A 19 -3.24 -1.27 15.29
N PRO A 20 -2.38 -0.91 14.34
CA PRO A 20 -2.70 -0.95 12.92
C PRO A 20 -2.79 -2.40 12.43
N PHE A 21 -3.51 -2.63 11.34
CA PHE A 21 -3.47 -3.93 10.66
C PHE A 21 -2.12 -4.17 9.99
N GLY A 22 -1.55 -3.14 9.38
CA GLY A 22 -0.24 -3.22 8.73
C GLY A 22 0.37 -1.86 8.49
N VAL A 23 1.62 -1.87 8.03
CA VAL A 23 2.38 -0.65 7.74
C VAL A 23 3.26 -0.87 6.52
N TRP A 24 3.31 0.11 5.62
CA TRP A 24 4.35 0.26 4.64
C TRP A 24 5.41 1.23 5.17
N ASP A 25 6.66 0.77 5.23
CA ASP A 25 7.77 1.52 5.82
C ASP A 25 8.89 1.70 4.80
N SER A 26 8.84 2.79 4.05
CA SER A 26 9.85 3.08 3.02
C SER A 26 11.21 3.41 3.60
N ALA A 27 11.26 4.06 4.76
CA ALA A 27 12.49 4.57 5.36
C ALA A 27 13.12 3.62 6.39
N GLY A 28 12.40 2.58 6.82
CA GLY A 28 12.87 1.65 7.83
C GLY A 28 12.78 2.20 9.25
N THR A 29 11.82 3.09 9.51
CA THR A 29 11.68 3.75 10.81
C THR A 29 10.78 3.02 11.79
N PHE A 30 9.89 2.17 11.29
CA PHE A 30 8.85 1.56 12.12
C PHE A 30 9.42 0.66 13.22
N LYS A 31 10.47 -0.09 12.92
CA LYS A 31 11.03 -1.06 13.87
C LYS A 31 11.57 -0.41 15.14
N ASN A 32 12.31 0.71 15.01
CA ASN A 32 13.04 1.32 16.12
C ASN A 32 12.71 2.81 16.31
N GLY A 33 11.81 3.37 15.54
CA GLY A 33 11.55 4.80 15.54
C GLY A 33 12.59 5.65 14.82
N ASP A 34 13.73 5.05 14.42
CA ASP A 34 14.81 5.71 13.67
C ASP A 34 15.04 5.00 12.35
N THR A 35 15.57 5.74 11.37
CA THR A 35 15.92 5.18 10.06
C THR A 35 16.92 4.04 10.20
N ASN A 36 16.57 2.88 9.66
CA ASN A 36 17.42 1.69 9.66
C ASN A 36 17.46 1.12 8.25
N ALA A 37 18.66 1.11 7.65
CA ALA A 37 18.87 0.70 6.27
C ALA A 37 18.45 -0.76 6.01
N ASP A 38 18.58 -1.64 7.01
CA ASP A 38 18.22 -3.06 6.88
C ASP A 38 16.71 -3.27 6.77
N TRP A 39 15.91 -2.29 7.21
CA TRP A 39 14.45 -2.36 7.24
C TRP A 39 13.78 -1.39 6.27
N LYS A 40 14.53 -0.71 5.43
CA LYS A 40 13.97 0.08 4.34
C LYS A 40 13.16 -0.81 3.40
N LEU A 41 12.09 -0.25 2.84
CA LEU A 41 11.20 -0.94 1.91
C LEU A 41 10.62 -2.21 2.53
N SER A 42 10.11 -2.11 3.74
CA SER A 42 9.51 -3.24 4.46
C SER A 42 8.00 -3.10 4.58
N VAL A 43 7.35 -4.25 4.55
CA VAL A 43 5.91 -4.37 4.81
C VAL A 43 5.73 -5.11 6.14
N TRP A 44 4.87 -4.58 6.99
CA TRP A 44 4.57 -5.14 8.31
C TRP A 44 3.10 -5.53 8.39
N VAL A 45 2.84 -6.72 8.92
CA VAL A 45 1.49 -7.23 9.17
C VAL A 45 1.38 -7.54 10.65
N SER A 46 0.35 -7.01 11.32
CA SER A 46 0.19 -7.16 12.76
C SER A 46 -0.56 -8.44 13.15
N ASN A 47 -0.41 -8.85 14.41
CA ASN A 47 -1.23 -9.94 14.97
C ASN A 47 -2.72 -9.61 14.94
N ARG A 48 -3.09 -8.32 15.04
CA ARG A 48 -4.48 -7.89 14.92
C ARG A 48 -5.07 -8.29 13.56
N ALA A 49 -4.28 -8.15 12.48
CA ALA A 49 -4.72 -8.56 11.14
C ALA A 49 -5.00 -10.06 11.07
N PHE A 50 -4.17 -10.88 11.72
CA PHE A 50 -4.40 -12.33 11.79
C PHE A 50 -5.64 -12.67 12.61
N ARG A 51 -5.79 -12.04 13.78
CA ARG A 51 -6.98 -12.28 14.64
C ARG A 51 -8.27 -11.84 13.96
N SER A 52 -8.21 -10.82 13.11
CA SER A 52 -9.37 -10.30 12.37
C SER A 52 -9.57 -10.98 11.02
N ASN A 53 -8.75 -11.97 10.69
CA ASN A 53 -8.79 -12.71 9.43
C ASN A 53 -8.62 -11.84 8.18
N VAL A 54 -7.80 -10.80 8.27
CA VAL A 54 -7.48 -9.87 7.17
C VAL A 54 -5.97 -9.75 6.93
N ALA A 55 -5.19 -10.74 7.36
CA ALA A 55 -3.73 -10.69 7.22
C ALA A 55 -3.30 -10.67 5.75
N PHE A 56 -3.90 -11.51 4.91
CA PHE A 56 -3.58 -11.55 3.48
C PHE A 56 -4.00 -10.26 2.78
N ASP A 57 -5.20 -9.76 3.10
CA ASP A 57 -5.71 -8.50 2.54
C ASP A 57 -4.82 -7.32 2.96
N THR A 58 -4.34 -7.31 4.20
CA THR A 58 -3.41 -6.32 4.71
C THR A 58 -2.08 -6.39 3.95
N LEU A 59 -1.55 -7.59 3.74
CA LEU A 59 -0.32 -7.80 2.98
C LEU A 59 -0.45 -7.24 1.57
N LEU A 60 -1.57 -7.51 0.89
CA LEU A 60 -1.83 -6.99 -0.46
C LEU A 60 -1.89 -5.46 -0.46
N HIS A 61 -2.58 -4.87 0.52
CA HIS A 61 -2.74 -3.41 0.63
C HIS A 61 -1.37 -2.74 0.83
N GLU A 62 -0.60 -3.20 1.80
CA GLU A 62 0.71 -2.61 2.09
C GLU A 62 1.72 -2.87 0.96
N SER A 63 1.63 -4.02 0.30
CA SER A 63 2.44 -4.31 -0.89
C SER A 63 2.05 -3.41 -2.07
N SER A 64 0.80 -2.99 -2.15
CA SER A 64 0.35 -2.02 -3.15
C SER A 64 0.94 -0.63 -2.91
N HIS A 65 1.10 -0.22 -1.65
CA HIS A 65 1.86 0.99 -1.32
C HIS A 65 3.32 0.86 -1.75
N ALA A 66 3.92 -0.31 -1.54
CA ALA A 66 5.29 -0.57 -1.99
C ALA A 66 5.41 -0.44 -3.52
N PHE A 67 4.49 -1.03 -4.25
CA PHE A 67 4.44 -0.95 -5.71
C PHE A 67 4.29 0.51 -6.17
N SER A 68 3.37 1.25 -5.57
CA SER A 68 3.18 2.68 -5.84
C SER A 68 4.47 3.47 -5.62
N TYR A 69 5.13 3.26 -4.50
CA TYR A 69 6.38 3.94 -4.16
C TYR A 69 7.51 3.59 -5.12
N LEU A 70 7.66 2.33 -5.50
CA LEU A 70 8.71 1.89 -6.43
C LEU A 70 8.54 2.51 -7.82
N ASN A 71 7.34 2.93 -8.18
CA ASN A 71 7.04 3.61 -9.44
C ASN A 71 6.93 5.13 -9.31
N ARG A 72 7.42 5.72 -8.21
CA ARG A 72 7.32 7.17 -7.96
C ARG A 72 8.03 8.05 -8.99
N ASN A 73 8.98 7.49 -9.72
CA ASN A 73 9.74 8.19 -10.76
C ASN A 73 9.28 7.83 -12.18
N CYS A 74 8.18 7.07 -12.31
CA CYS A 74 7.62 6.75 -13.62
C CYS A 74 6.99 8.00 -14.24
N VAL A 75 7.51 8.39 -15.41
CA VAL A 75 7.11 9.62 -16.13
C VAL A 75 6.67 9.22 -17.52
N ALA A 76 5.49 9.72 -17.94
CA ALA A 76 4.99 9.54 -19.30
C ALA A 76 5.83 10.38 -20.29
N PRO A 77 5.74 10.11 -21.62
CA PRO A 77 6.45 10.89 -22.62
C PRO A 77 6.15 12.39 -22.59
N ASP A 78 4.96 12.79 -22.11
CA ASP A 78 4.57 14.20 -21.98
C ASP A 78 5.07 14.85 -20.69
N GLY A 79 5.83 14.14 -19.84
CA GLY A 79 6.35 14.63 -18.59
C GLY A 79 5.46 14.39 -17.37
N THR A 80 4.28 13.79 -17.54
CA THR A 80 3.36 13.51 -16.42
C THR A 80 3.94 12.46 -15.49
N ASN A 81 4.02 12.76 -14.18
CA ASN A 81 4.34 11.76 -13.17
C ASN A 81 3.15 10.83 -13.00
N LYS A 82 3.32 9.56 -13.31
CA LYS A 82 2.22 8.59 -13.37
C LYS A 82 1.70 8.21 -11.99
N ARG A 83 2.56 8.13 -10.98
CA ARG A 83 2.11 7.87 -9.60
C ARG A 83 1.24 8.99 -9.09
N GLN A 84 1.69 10.23 -9.24
CA GLN A 84 0.92 11.39 -8.80
C GLN A 84 -0.42 11.47 -9.53
N GLN A 85 -0.43 11.22 -10.83
CA GLN A 85 -1.66 11.19 -11.62
C GLN A 85 -2.62 10.11 -11.11
N ALA A 86 -2.12 8.93 -10.77
CA ALA A 86 -2.93 7.84 -10.24
C ALA A 86 -3.52 8.19 -8.87
N GLN A 87 -2.74 8.81 -7.99
CA GLN A 87 -3.23 9.28 -6.69
C GLN A 87 -4.36 10.30 -6.86
N GLU A 88 -4.25 11.19 -7.83
CA GLU A 88 -5.30 12.16 -8.16
C GLU A 88 -6.52 11.48 -8.78
N TYR A 89 -6.31 10.55 -9.70
CA TYR A 89 -7.39 9.83 -10.38
C TYR A 89 -8.25 9.04 -9.40
N PHE A 90 -7.64 8.31 -8.49
CA PHE A 90 -8.37 7.51 -7.48
C PHE A 90 -8.78 8.31 -6.25
N GLY A 91 -8.18 9.46 -6.01
CA GLY A 91 -8.53 10.38 -4.92
C GLY A 91 -7.50 10.48 -3.80
N SER A 92 -6.68 9.46 -3.58
CA SER A 92 -5.61 9.45 -2.58
C SER A 92 -4.67 8.28 -2.83
N GLU A 93 -3.53 8.26 -2.13
CA GLU A 93 -2.62 7.11 -2.13
C GLU A 93 -3.30 5.85 -1.59
N GLU A 94 -4.13 5.99 -0.54
CA GLU A 94 -4.87 4.88 0.05
C GLU A 94 -5.87 4.27 -0.94
N LEU A 95 -6.61 5.10 -1.66
CA LEU A 95 -7.56 4.66 -2.68
C LEU A 95 -6.84 4.05 -3.89
N PHE A 96 -5.68 4.56 -4.25
CA PHE A 96 -4.84 3.96 -5.29
C PHE A 96 -4.36 2.57 -4.85
N ALA A 97 -3.88 2.43 -3.61
CA ALA A 97 -3.44 1.13 -3.08
C ALA A 97 -4.57 0.10 -3.08
N ASP A 98 -5.76 0.46 -2.58
CA ASP A 98 -6.93 -0.43 -2.62
C ASP A 98 -7.31 -0.82 -4.05
N SER A 99 -7.21 0.12 -5.00
CA SER A 99 -7.50 -0.16 -6.41
C SER A 99 -6.49 -1.15 -7.01
N LEU A 100 -5.22 -1.04 -6.63
CA LEU A 100 -4.19 -2.01 -7.02
C LEU A 100 -4.48 -3.40 -6.43
N VAL A 101 -4.94 -3.47 -5.18
CA VAL A 101 -5.35 -4.76 -4.57
C VAL A 101 -6.39 -5.45 -5.44
N LEU A 102 -7.42 -4.72 -5.87
CA LEU A 102 -8.47 -5.28 -6.72
C LEU A 102 -7.94 -5.66 -8.11
N TYR A 103 -7.07 -4.85 -8.67
CA TYR A 103 -6.47 -5.14 -9.98
C TYR A 103 -5.66 -6.44 -9.95
N PHE A 104 -4.93 -6.70 -8.87
CA PHE A 104 -4.12 -7.89 -8.69
C PHE A 104 -4.89 -9.11 -8.14
N GLY A 105 -6.21 -9.02 -8.09
CA GLY A 105 -7.08 -10.17 -7.77
C GLY A 105 -7.52 -10.28 -6.32
N GLY A 106 -7.24 -9.28 -5.48
CA GLY A 106 -7.79 -9.21 -4.13
C GLY A 106 -9.27 -8.85 -4.16
N ASP A 107 -9.99 -9.14 -3.09
CA ASP A 107 -11.42 -8.91 -2.99
C ASP A 107 -11.83 -8.09 -1.76
N TYR A 108 -10.89 -7.67 -0.93
CA TYR A 108 -11.13 -6.89 0.26
C TYR A 108 -10.36 -5.56 0.19
N VAL A 109 -11.06 -4.47 0.49
CA VAL A 109 -10.49 -3.12 0.49
C VAL A 109 -10.77 -2.44 1.83
N PHE A 110 -9.88 -1.51 2.22
CA PHE A 110 -9.93 -0.83 3.51
C PHE A 110 -10.53 0.58 3.40
N TYR A 111 -10.32 1.25 2.27
CA TYR A 111 -10.67 2.67 2.08
C TYR A 111 -11.72 2.88 0.99
N ARG A 112 -11.74 2.04 -0.02
CA ARG A 112 -12.74 2.14 -1.10
C ARG A 112 -14.13 1.72 -0.59
N GLU A 113 -15.17 2.37 -1.11
CA GLU A 113 -16.55 1.96 -0.85
C GLU A 113 -16.91 0.68 -1.59
N MET A 114 -16.44 0.54 -2.85
CA MET A 114 -16.73 -0.61 -3.71
C MET A 114 -15.52 -1.55 -3.77
N ASN A 115 -15.79 -2.84 -3.68
CA ASN A 115 -14.76 -3.88 -3.77
C ASN A 115 -14.61 -4.46 -5.18
N SER A 116 -14.98 -3.70 -6.19
CA SER A 116 -14.78 -4.04 -7.59
C SER A 116 -14.35 -2.80 -8.36
N LEU A 117 -13.58 -3.00 -9.44
CA LEU A 117 -13.15 -1.93 -10.33
C LEU A 117 -14.18 -1.74 -11.45
N SER A 118 -14.42 -0.48 -11.82
CA SER A 118 -15.10 -0.19 -13.07
C SER A 118 -14.20 -0.56 -14.26
N GLN A 119 -14.77 -0.69 -15.45
CA GLN A 119 -13.98 -0.94 -16.65
C GLN A 119 -12.97 0.18 -16.90
N ALA A 120 -13.36 1.44 -16.66
CA ALA A 120 -12.47 2.60 -16.82
C ALA A 120 -11.29 2.53 -15.83
N GLU A 121 -11.54 2.18 -14.58
CA GLU A 121 -10.50 2.01 -13.57
C GLU A 121 -9.54 0.87 -13.93
N ASN A 122 -10.08 -0.25 -14.38
CA ASN A 122 -9.27 -1.38 -14.81
C ASN A 122 -8.38 -1.00 -16.00
N ASP A 123 -8.92 -0.32 -16.99
CA ASP A 123 -8.17 0.16 -18.16
C ASP A 123 -7.09 1.16 -17.77
N TYR A 124 -7.38 2.05 -16.83
CA TYR A 124 -6.42 3.01 -16.31
C TYR A 124 -5.22 2.30 -15.66
N LEU A 125 -5.49 1.32 -14.80
CA LEU A 125 -4.43 0.55 -14.14
C LEU A 125 -3.64 -0.30 -15.11
N GLN A 126 -4.28 -0.88 -16.12
CA GLN A 126 -3.60 -1.63 -17.17
C GLN A 126 -2.60 -0.74 -17.91
N GLU A 127 -3.01 0.48 -18.25
CA GLU A 127 -2.13 1.46 -18.89
C GLU A 127 -0.96 1.86 -17.98
N PHE A 128 -1.24 2.11 -16.69
CA PHE A 128 -0.21 2.39 -15.71
C PHE A 128 0.83 1.27 -15.64
N ILE A 129 0.38 0.03 -15.53
CA ILE A 129 1.25 -1.15 -15.46
C ILE A 129 2.09 -1.27 -16.73
N ASN A 130 1.48 -1.12 -17.90
CA ASN A 130 2.19 -1.22 -19.17
C ASN A 130 3.26 -0.15 -19.35
N LEU A 131 3.01 1.06 -18.84
CA LEU A 131 3.95 2.17 -18.97
C LEU A 131 5.07 2.13 -17.92
N CYS A 132 4.75 1.73 -16.69
CA CYS A 132 5.66 1.87 -15.55
C CYS A 132 6.43 0.58 -15.20
N THR A 133 6.08 -0.53 -15.77
CA THR A 133 6.75 -1.82 -15.55
C THR A 133 7.23 -2.48 -16.87
#